data_ac78c087753a3c7f3645f245805e57ad
#
_entry.id   ac78c087753a3c7f3645f245805e57ad
#
_cell.length_a   1.000
_cell.length_b   1.000
_cell.length_c   1.000
_cell.angle_alpha   90.00
_cell.angle_beta   90.00
_cell.angle_gamma   90.00
#
_symmetry.space_group_name_H-M   'P 1'
#
loop_
_entity.id
_entity.type
_entity.pdbx_description
1 polymer ?
#
loop_
_entity_poly.entity_id
_entity_poly.type
_entity_poly.pdbx_seq_one_letter_code
_entity_poly.pdbx_strand_id
1 'polypeptide(L)'
;MVRAASRLVAAAVVIGVLIGLPITEARAQPSANWPTYLYNGSRTGYDGGEKIITSSTARKLTRLWVHTTRRPISSQPIRVNGVVYYGSWDGYERAVDAASGAQRWAAFLGVTKGRRCARSTSIGVASTAVVGTIKVHGIATRAVFVGGGDGNFYALNASTGRKIWKTRLGRPPDYFLWSSPLLYRGSIYEGVASFADCPLVPGGMVRMNAATGAVKSKFYTVPPGCTGADVWGSPTVDTATGDIYFATGNAGPCKKRETHGVAVIRTNASLKLLGSWQVPSAKLPNHDSDFGSTPTLFSASIGGVVHPMMGIQNKNGIYYAFKRYDISRGPLWQDRVARSGNCPQCGKGGISPSAYNGHLLFIGGEKTRIGHVICAGSIRAVRPSTGKVVWADCLRSGPVLGAVTAVPGLAFVDAGNTVYAVGTNRGTIVWSYKDKHRGSRFWGAPTVSGGRVYVGNQDGRLYAFGI
;
A
#
# COMPACT_ATOMS: atom_id res chain seq x y z
N MET A 1 3.64 -62.33 -84.14
CA MET A 1 2.43 -62.39 -83.27
C MET A 1 2.92 -62.50 -81.88
N VAL A 2 2.97 -61.44 -81.12
CA VAL A 2 3.38 -61.41 -79.72
C VAL A 2 2.31 -60.73 -78.98
N ARG A 3 1.69 -61.44 -78.03
CA ARG A 3 0.68 -60.93 -77.09
C ARG A 3 1.34 -60.16 -75.98
N ALA A 4 0.93 -58.90 -75.78
CA ALA A 4 1.32 -58.09 -74.64
C ALA A 4 0.37 -58.39 -73.47
N ALA A 5 0.88 -58.73 -72.29
CA ALA A 5 0.14 -58.92 -71.04
C ALA A 5 0.21 -57.63 -70.21
N SER A 6 -0.96 -57.00 -70.02
CA SER A 6 -1.10 -55.83 -69.15
C SER A 6 -1.18 -56.30 -67.68
N ARG A 7 -0.26 -55.79 -66.85
CA ARG A 7 -0.36 -55.90 -65.38
C ARG A 7 -1.05 -54.68 -64.83
N LEU A 8 -2.22 -54.83 -64.19
CA LEU A 8 -2.87 -53.85 -63.35
C LEU A 8 -2.15 -53.75 -62.03
N VAL A 9 -1.64 -52.56 -61.68
CA VAL A 9 -1.14 -52.20 -60.35
C VAL A 9 -2.29 -51.51 -59.60
N ALA A 10 -2.80 -52.18 -58.53
CA ALA A 10 -3.75 -51.61 -57.63
C ALA A 10 -3.04 -50.68 -56.61
N ALA A 11 -3.29 -49.38 -56.69
CA ALA A 11 -2.81 -48.41 -55.69
C ALA A 11 -3.78 -48.41 -54.48
N ALA A 12 -3.30 -48.83 -53.31
CA ALA A 12 -4.03 -48.71 -52.05
C ALA A 12 -3.88 -47.27 -51.51
N VAL A 13 -4.99 -46.52 -51.47
CA VAL A 13 -5.06 -45.19 -50.84
C VAL A 13 -5.27 -45.41 -49.36
N VAL A 14 -4.24 -45.13 -48.50
CA VAL A 14 -4.36 -45.07 -47.06
C VAL A 14 -4.89 -43.69 -46.68
N ILE A 15 -6.15 -43.59 -46.29
CA ILE A 15 -6.78 -42.38 -45.70
C ILE A 15 -6.35 -42.35 -44.25
N GLY A 16 -5.35 -41.49 -43.91
CA GLY A 16 -4.98 -41.19 -42.54
C GLY A 16 -6.03 -40.23 -41.93
N VAL A 17 -6.83 -40.72 -41.02
CA VAL A 17 -7.70 -39.89 -40.18
C VAL A 17 -6.84 -39.20 -39.15
N LEU A 18 -6.54 -37.91 -39.38
CA LEU A 18 -5.96 -37.01 -38.38
C LEU A 18 -7.02 -36.69 -37.34
N ILE A 19 -6.98 -37.36 -36.18
CA ILE A 19 -7.76 -37.01 -35.01
C ILE A 19 -7.13 -35.71 -34.46
N GLY A 20 -7.71 -34.55 -34.87
CA GLY A 20 -7.39 -33.26 -34.27
C GLY A 20 -7.82 -33.24 -32.81
N LEU A 21 -6.86 -33.36 -31.89
CA LEU A 21 -7.11 -33.03 -30.48
C LEU A 21 -7.50 -31.54 -30.39
N PRO A 22 -8.59 -31.19 -29.68
CA PRO A 22 -8.96 -29.79 -29.48
C PRO A 22 -7.83 -29.10 -28.71
N ILE A 23 -7.11 -28.18 -29.35
CA ILE A 23 -6.26 -27.22 -28.66
C ILE A 23 -7.19 -26.34 -27.87
N THR A 24 -7.40 -26.66 -26.59
CA THR A 24 -8.01 -25.72 -25.64
C THR A 24 -7.08 -24.53 -25.54
N GLU A 25 -7.40 -23.44 -26.25
CA GLU A 25 -6.80 -22.13 -25.98
C GLU A 25 -6.97 -21.86 -24.50
N ALA A 26 -5.88 -21.92 -23.73
CA ALA A 26 -5.84 -21.45 -22.37
C ALA A 26 -6.20 -19.96 -22.42
N ARG A 27 -7.47 -19.62 -22.16
CA ARG A 27 -7.90 -18.24 -21.97
C ARG A 27 -6.93 -17.62 -21.00
N ALA A 28 -6.11 -16.66 -21.45
CA ALA A 28 -5.23 -15.89 -20.61
C ALA A 28 -6.06 -15.33 -19.46
N GLN A 29 -5.83 -15.82 -18.24
CA GLN A 29 -6.50 -15.26 -17.06
C GLN A 29 -6.14 -13.77 -17.02
N PRO A 30 -7.12 -12.88 -16.72
CA PRO A 30 -6.84 -11.47 -16.52
C PRO A 30 -5.62 -11.35 -15.62
N SER A 31 -4.63 -10.55 -16.03
CA SER A 31 -3.37 -10.45 -15.29
C SER A 31 -3.70 -10.00 -13.86
N ALA A 32 -3.57 -10.90 -12.91
CA ALA A 32 -3.76 -10.63 -11.52
C ALA A 32 -2.62 -9.72 -11.05
N ASN A 33 -2.82 -8.42 -11.11
CA ASN A 33 -1.83 -7.39 -10.78
C ASN A 33 -2.29 -6.57 -9.59
N TRP A 34 -1.34 -6.30 -8.70
CA TRP A 34 -1.44 -5.34 -7.61
C TRP A 34 -0.26 -4.36 -7.74
N PRO A 35 -0.37 -3.33 -8.62
CA PRO A 35 0.81 -2.63 -9.15
C PRO A 35 1.37 -1.53 -8.25
N THR A 36 0.70 -1.21 -7.13
CA THR A 36 1.06 -0.12 -6.23
C THR A 36 0.54 -0.35 -4.83
N TYR A 37 1.01 0.42 -3.88
CA TYR A 37 0.47 0.46 -2.52
C TYR A 37 -1.05 0.61 -2.54
N LEU A 38 -1.76 -0.24 -1.80
CA LEU A 38 -3.22 -0.29 -1.70
C LEU A 38 -3.95 -0.38 -3.05
N TYR A 39 -3.40 -1.19 -3.96
CA TYR A 39 -4.00 -1.63 -5.23
C TYR A 39 -4.02 -0.57 -6.34
N ASN A 40 -4.47 0.65 -6.08
CA ASN A 40 -4.67 1.69 -7.10
C ASN A 40 -4.34 3.11 -6.60
N GLY A 41 -4.42 4.10 -7.47
CA GLY A 41 -4.14 5.50 -7.13
C GLY A 41 -5.11 6.11 -6.13
N SER A 42 -6.35 5.61 -6.04
CA SER A 42 -7.35 6.02 -5.04
C SER A 42 -7.18 5.33 -3.68
N ARG A 43 -6.20 4.43 -3.58
CA ARG A 43 -5.84 3.70 -2.36
C ARG A 43 -7.02 2.95 -1.76
N THR A 44 -7.83 2.32 -2.61
CA THR A 44 -9.03 1.58 -2.14
C THR A 44 -8.67 0.30 -1.39
N GLY A 45 -7.46 -0.23 -1.55
CA GLY A 45 -7.05 -1.49 -0.94
C GLY A 45 -7.88 -2.70 -1.41
N TYR A 46 -8.60 -2.59 -2.54
CA TYR A 46 -9.57 -3.57 -2.99
C TYR A 46 -9.28 -4.07 -4.41
N ASP A 47 -9.06 -5.38 -4.55
CA ASP A 47 -9.04 -6.07 -5.84
C ASP A 47 -10.39 -6.77 -6.06
N GLY A 48 -11.28 -6.12 -6.78
CA GLY A 48 -12.58 -6.70 -7.16
C GLY A 48 -12.49 -7.81 -8.20
N GLY A 49 -11.33 -8.00 -8.81
CA GLY A 49 -11.06 -9.03 -9.83
C GLY A 49 -10.58 -10.37 -9.28
N GLU A 50 -10.23 -10.46 -7.98
CA GLU A 50 -9.82 -11.72 -7.36
C GLU A 50 -11.00 -12.70 -7.29
N LYS A 51 -10.84 -13.89 -7.88
CA LYS A 51 -11.89 -14.92 -7.96
C LYS A 51 -11.48 -16.26 -7.36
N ILE A 52 -10.21 -16.43 -7.03
CA ILE A 52 -9.66 -17.71 -6.53
C ILE A 52 -9.77 -17.74 -5.00
N ILE A 53 -9.36 -16.65 -4.33
CA ILE A 53 -9.49 -16.50 -2.88
C ILE A 53 -10.85 -15.91 -2.57
N THR A 54 -11.75 -16.75 -2.11
CA THR A 54 -13.13 -16.43 -1.73
C THR A 54 -13.39 -16.83 -0.28
N SER A 55 -14.55 -16.48 0.28
CA SER A 55 -14.93 -16.89 1.65
C SER A 55 -14.95 -18.41 1.84
N SER A 56 -15.20 -19.18 0.78
CA SER A 56 -15.18 -20.65 0.84
C SER A 56 -13.79 -21.24 0.71
N THR A 57 -12.94 -20.67 -0.17
CA THR A 57 -11.62 -21.21 -0.49
C THR A 57 -10.54 -20.70 0.48
N ALA A 58 -10.70 -19.53 1.10
CA ALA A 58 -9.72 -18.96 2.02
C ALA A 58 -9.37 -19.88 3.20
N ARG A 59 -10.30 -20.72 3.63
CA ARG A 59 -10.04 -21.74 4.70
C ARG A 59 -8.96 -22.76 4.32
N LYS A 60 -8.68 -22.91 3.02
CA LYS A 60 -7.67 -23.84 2.48
C LYS A 60 -6.31 -23.18 2.27
N LEU A 61 -6.16 -21.89 2.58
CA LEU A 61 -4.88 -21.19 2.42
C LEU A 61 -3.79 -21.85 3.24
N THR A 62 -2.73 -22.27 2.55
CA THR A 62 -1.53 -22.84 3.14
C THR A 62 -0.31 -22.01 2.76
N ARG A 63 0.77 -22.12 3.53
CA ARG A 63 2.02 -21.44 3.21
C ARG A 63 2.69 -22.16 2.05
N LEU A 64 2.86 -21.46 0.92
CA LEU A 64 3.51 -22.00 -0.29
C LEU A 64 5.03 -21.87 -0.22
N TRP A 65 5.50 -20.67 0.10
CA TRP A 65 6.93 -20.40 0.20
C TRP A 65 7.21 -19.22 1.16
N VAL A 66 8.47 -19.09 1.54
CA VAL A 66 9.00 -17.96 2.33
C VAL A 66 10.32 -17.52 1.68
N HIS A 67 10.43 -16.21 1.42
CA HIS A 67 11.70 -15.59 1.03
C HIS A 67 12.24 -14.78 2.22
N THR A 68 13.53 -14.90 2.54
CA THR A 68 14.12 -14.32 3.75
C THR A 68 15.07 -13.17 3.40
N THR A 69 15.00 -12.07 4.14
CA THR A 69 15.92 -10.94 4.12
C THR A 69 16.65 -10.81 5.47
N ARG A 70 17.69 -9.99 5.51
CA ARG A 70 18.49 -9.80 6.75
C ARG A 70 17.83 -8.87 7.77
N ARG A 71 16.81 -8.10 7.37
CA ARG A 71 16.18 -7.04 8.16
C ARG A 71 14.67 -6.99 7.88
N PRO A 72 13.89 -6.28 8.72
CA PRO A 72 12.43 -6.17 8.58
C PRO A 72 11.95 -5.83 7.17
N ILE A 73 10.75 -6.31 6.85
CA ILE A 73 9.95 -5.94 5.68
C ILE A 73 8.72 -5.20 6.20
N SER A 74 8.67 -3.87 5.99
CA SER A 74 7.53 -3.01 6.34
C SER A 74 6.76 -2.53 5.12
N SER A 75 7.31 -2.70 3.92
CA SER A 75 6.61 -2.41 2.67
C SER A 75 5.48 -3.42 2.41
N GLN A 76 4.41 -2.99 1.75
CA GLN A 76 3.44 -3.90 1.16
C GLN A 76 4.10 -4.57 -0.07
N PRO A 77 4.15 -5.90 -0.16
CA PRO A 77 4.61 -6.56 -1.38
C PRO A 77 3.62 -6.28 -2.52
N ILE A 78 4.09 -5.84 -3.68
CA ILE A 78 3.24 -5.65 -4.86
C ILE A 78 3.50 -6.76 -5.89
N ARG A 79 2.47 -7.14 -6.65
CA ARG A 79 2.56 -8.20 -7.66
C ARG A 79 2.21 -7.67 -9.04
N VAL A 80 3.14 -7.84 -9.99
CA VAL A 80 2.89 -7.46 -11.39
C VAL A 80 3.46 -8.53 -12.32
N ASN A 81 2.62 -9.08 -13.19
CA ASN A 81 3.01 -10.07 -14.21
C ASN A 81 3.82 -11.26 -13.66
N GLY A 82 3.36 -11.83 -12.54
CA GLY A 82 4.02 -12.99 -11.94
C GLY A 82 5.32 -12.69 -11.18
N VAL A 83 5.61 -11.41 -10.92
CA VAL A 83 6.74 -10.96 -10.10
C VAL A 83 6.23 -10.22 -8.88
N VAL A 84 6.79 -10.52 -7.71
CA VAL A 84 6.53 -9.80 -6.46
C VAL A 84 7.71 -8.87 -6.19
N TYR A 85 7.42 -7.57 -5.98
CA TYR A 85 8.42 -6.54 -5.64
C TYR A 85 8.20 -6.11 -4.20
N TYR A 86 9.29 -5.91 -3.45
CA TYR A 86 9.22 -5.45 -2.06
C TYR A 86 10.55 -4.89 -1.57
N GLY A 87 10.47 -3.89 -0.72
CA GLY A 87 11.59 -3.29 -0.03
C GLY A 87 11.84 -3.92 1.35
N SER A 88 13.06 -3.87 1.83
CA SER A 88 13.40 -4.28 3.19
C SER A 88 14.45 -3.36 3.83
N TRP A 89 14.50 -3.36 5.15
CA TRP A 89 15.37 -2.46 5.93
C TRP A 89 16.86 -2.76 5.81
N ASP A 90 17.23 -3.84 5.11
CA ASP A 90 18.63 -4.11 4.74
C ASP A 90 19.11 -3.26 3.54
N GLY A 91 18.27 -2.37 3.02
CA GLY A 91 18.58 -1.42 1.97
C GLY A 91 18.30 -1.91 0.55
N TYR A 92 17.67 -3.06 0.40
CA TYR A 92 17.38 -3.61 -0.92
C TYR A 92 15.91 -3.48 -1.30
N GLU A 93 15.68 -3.13 -2.54
CA GLU A 93 14.46 -3.46 -3.28
C GLU A 93 14.69 -4.78 -4.01
N ARG A 94 13.72 -5.69 -3.96
CA ARG A 94 13.82 -7.06 -4.51
C ARG A 94 12.67 -7.39 -5.42
N ALA A 95 12.96 -8.24 -6.40
CA ALA A 95 11.96 -8.93 -7.21
C ALA A 95 12.11 -10.44 -7.01
N VAL A 96 11.02 -11.10 -6.72
CA VAL A 96 10.96 -12.56 -6.61
C VAL A 96 9.87 -13.11 -7.53
N ASP A 97 10.05 -14.34 -7.97
CA ASP A 97 9.02 -15.07 -8.72
C ASP A 97 7.80 -15.31 -7.84
N ALA A 98 6.63 -14.94 -8.32
CA ALA A 98 5.39 -15.04 -7.55
C ALA A 98 4.97 -16.50 -7.27
N ALA A 99 5.38 -17.44 -8.11
CA ALA A 99 5.02 -18.85 -7.96
C ALA A 99 5.93 -19.57 -6.96
N SER A 100 7.25 -19.32 -7.03
CA SER A 100 8.26 -20.08 -6.30
C SER A 100 8.95 -19.31 -5.16
N GLY A 101 8.86 -17.97 -5.15
CA GLY A 101 9.63 -17.13 -4.23
C GLY A 101 11.11 -16.99 -4.60
N ALA A 102 11.55 -17.57 -5.73
CA ALA A 102 12.93 -17.47 -6.18
C ALA A 102 13.30 -16.02 -6.52
N GLN A 103 14.43 -15.55 -6.03
CA GLN A 103 14.90 -14.18 -6.29
C GLN A 103 15.27 -14.02 -7.76
N ARG A 104 14.67 -13.03 -8.44
CA ARG A 104 15.01 -12.63 -9.80
C ARG A 104 16.12 -11.58 -9.82
N TRP A 105 16.01 -10.59 -8.93
CA TRP A 105 17.04 -9.58 -8.73
C TRP A 105 16.91 -8.91 -7.35
N ALA A 106 17.98 -8.25 -6.92
CA ALA A 106 18.02 -7.38 -5.76
C ALA A 106 18.86 -6.14 -6.09
N ALA A 107 18.33 -4.94 -5.79
CA ALA A 107 19.00 -3.66 -6.01
C ALA A 107 19.24 -2.97 -4.66
N PHE A 108 20.49 -2.66 -4.34
CA PHE A 108 20.85 -1.92 -3.13
C PHE A 108 20.56 -0.43 -3.32
N LEU A 109 19.69 0.14 -2.49
CA LEU A 109 19.24 1.54 -2.52
C LEU A 109 19.60 2.29 -1.24
N GLY A 110 20.54 1.75 -0.47
CA GLY A 110 21.12 2.38 0.70
C GLY A 110 20.35 2.14 2.00
N VAL A 111 21.00 2.56 3.08
CA VAL A 111 20.49 2.49 4.46
C VAL A 111 20.82 3.81 5.17
N THR A 112 19.84 4.41 5.82
CA THR A 112 20.05 5.50 6.75
C THR A 112 20.17 4.96 8.18
N LYS A 113 21.25 5.35 8.89
CA LYS A 113 21.39 5.16 10.33
C LYS A 113 20.96 6.46 11.01
N GLY A 114 19.86 6.41 11.75
CA GLY A 114 19.33 7.54 12.50
C GLY A 114 20.31 8.06 13.55
N ARG A 115 20.11 9.30 13.95
CA ARG A 115 20.88 9.93 15.05
C ARG A 115 20.64 9.19 16.38
N ARG A 116 21.44 9.52 17.40
CA ARG A 116 21.33 8.92 18.74
C ARG A 116 19.93 9.10 19.36
N CYS A 117 19.27 10.25 19.13
CA CYS A 117 17.90 10.53 19.57
C CYS A 117 16.85 9.61 18.89
N ALA A 118 17.12 9.12 17.67
CA ALA A 118 16.35 8.07 16.99
C ALA A 118 16.80 6.65 17.36
N ARG A 119 17.42 6.46 18.53
CA ARG A 119 17.96 5.18 19.02
C ARG A 119 18.92 4.50 18.04
N SER A 120 19.59 5.27 17.16
CA SER A 120 20.52 4.78 16.14
C SER A 120 19.97 3.62 15.29
N THR A 121 18.66 3.56 15.10
CA THR A 121 18.00 2.56 14.24
C THR A 121 18.49 2.71 12.81
N SER A 122 18.72 1.58 12.13
CA SER A 122 19.13 1.56 10.72
C SER A 122 17.98 1.05 9.86
N ILE A 123 17.56 1.85 8.88
CA ILE A 123 16.43 1.57 8.00
C ILE A 123 16.84 1.77 6.54
N GLY A 124 16.56 0.78 5.72
CA GLY A 124 16.78 0.82 4.29
C GLY A 124 15.50 1.17 3.52
N VAL A 125 15.02 0.29 2.64
CA VAL A 125 13.82 0.53 1.84
C VAL A 125 12.59 0.20 2.68
N ALA A 126 11.82 1.23 3.08
CA ALA A 126 10.61 1.10 3.89
C ALA A 126 9.32 1.32 3.07
N SER A 127 9.42 2.08 1.97
CA SER A 127 8.29 2.39 1.09
C SER A 127 7.89 1.20 0.22
N THR A 128 6.61 1.14 -0.16
CA THR A 128 6.10 0.20 -1.15
C THR A 128 6.30 0.78 -2.53
N ALA A 129 6.86 0.02 -3.45
CA ALA A 129 7.09 0.45 -4.82
C ALA A 129 5.78 0.66 -5.62
N VAL A 130 5.85 1.39 -6.72
CA VAL A 130 4.84 1.38 -7.78
C VAL A 130 5.48 0.94 -9.10
N VAL A 131 4.78 0.09 -9.85
CA VAL A 131 5.22 -0.38 -11.16
C VAL A 131 4.42 0.30 -12.26
N GLY A 132 5.12 0.86 -13.24
CA GLY A 132 4.52 1.49 -14.41
C GLY A 132 5.41 1.42 -15.65
N THR A 133 4.90 1.86 -16.79
CA THR A 133 5.64 1.91 -18.05
C THR A 133 6.02 3.34 -18.37
N ILE A 134 7.29 3.55 -18.70
CA ILE A 134 7.86 4.82 -19.18
C ILE A 134 8.59 4.61 -20.49
N LYS A 135 8.88 5.70 -21.20
CA LYS A 135 9.79 5.65 -22.35
C LYS A 135 11.21 5.99 -21.89
N VAL A 136 12.14 5.06 -22.12
CA VAL A 136 13.58 5.25 -21.88
C VAL A 136 14.25 5.20 -23.25
N HIS A 137 14.87 6.29 -23.68
CA HIS A 137 15.43 6.44 -25.04
C HIS A 137 14.44 6.00 -26.14
N GLY A 138 13.17 6.41 -26.02
CA GLY A 138 12.10 6.07 -26.95
C GLY A 138 11.47 4.69 -26.77
N ILE A 139 12.09 3.78 -26.01
CA ILE A 139 11.64 2.40 -25.81
C ILE A 139 10.72 2.30 -24.59
N ALA A 140 9.55 1.67 -24.76
CA ALA A 140 8.63 1.39 -23.68
C ALA A 140 9.28 0.43 -22.66
N THR A 141 9.54 0.90 -21.46
CA THR A 141 10.25 0.17 -20.41
C THR A 141 9.38 0.11 -19.15
N ARG A 142 9.16 -1.09 -18.63
CA ARG A 142 8.51 -1.26 -17.32
C ARG A 142 9.51 -0.89 -16.24
N ALA A 143 9.10 0.00 -15.35
CA ALA A 143 9.93 0.51 -14.27
C ALA A 143 9.28 0.30 -12.91
N VAL A 144 10.12 0.07 -11.89
CA VAL A 144 9.80 0.06 -10.47
C VAL A 144 10.25 1.39 -9.89
N PHE A 145 9.34 2.15 -9.28
CA PHE A 145 9.61 3.43 -8.65
C PHE A 145 9.52 3.29 -7.15
N VAL A 146 10.57 3.70 -6.41
CA VAL A 146 10.65 3.47 -4.96
C VAL A 146 11.58 4.46 -4.27
N GLY A 147 11.25 4.84 -3.04
CA GLY A 147 12.13 5.60 -2.16
C GLY A 147 13.25 4.71 -1.61
N GLY A 148 14.49 5.14 -1.74
CA GLY A 148 15.65 4.45 -1.19
C GLY A 148 15.93 4.84 0.26
N GLY A 149 16.66 3.98 0.97
CA GLY A 149 17.13 4.23 2.33
C GLY A 149 18.23 5.28 2.44
N ASP A 150 18.75 5.80 1.32
CA ASP A 150 19.80 6.82 1.25
C ASP A 150 19.28 8.24 0.94
N GLY A 151 17.95 8.44 1.01
CA GLY A 151 17.32 9.72 0.72
C GLY A 151 17.22 10.06 -0.77
N ASN A 152 17.56 9.10 -1.65
CA ASN A 152 17.29 9.20 -3.09
C ASN A 152 16.00 8.46 -3.44
N PHE A 153 15.30 8.95 -4.44
CA PHE A 153 14.21 8.25 -5.10
C PHE A 153 14.71 7.60 -6.39
N TYR A 154 14.25 6.39 -6.71
CA TYR A 154 14.79 5.57 -7.78
C TYR A 154 13.71 5.14 -8.77
N ALA A 155 14.09 5.06 -10.06
CA ALA A 155 13.45 4.23 -11.05
C ALA A 155 14.39 3.09 -11.42
N LEU A 156 13.90 1.86 -11.32
CA LEU A 156 14.64 0.64 -11.67
C LEU A 156 13.95 -0.05 -12.84
N ASN A 157 14.73 -0.68 -13.72
CA ASN A 157 14.17 -1.57 -14.74
C ASN A 157 13.51 -2.78 -14.04
N ALA A 158 12.24 -3.01 -14.31
CA ALA A 158 11.46 -4.04 -13.59
C ALA A 158 11.94 -5.48 -13.84
N SER A 159 12.60 -5.74 -14.97
CA SER A 159 13.10 -7.07 -15.33
C SER A 159 14.47 -7.37 -14.74
N THR A 160 15.32 -6.33 -14.58
CA THR A 160 16.75 -6.51 -14.23
C THR A 160 17.16 -5.89 -12.91
N GLY A 161 16.34 -5.02 -12.31
CA GLY A 161 16.70 -4.22 -11.14
C GLY A 161 17.73 -3.11 -11.40
N ARG A 162 18.20 -2.95 -12.65
CA ARG A 162 19.19 -1.90 -13.00
C ARG A 162 18.56 -0.52 -12.87
N LYS A 163 19.31 0.39 -12.27
CA LYS A 163 18.90 1.79 -12.12
C LYS A 163 18.74 2.46 -13.48
N ILE A 164 17.55 3.03 -13.73
CA ILE A 164 17.28 3.89 -14.88
C ILE A 164 17.70 5.32 -14.53
N TRP A 165 17.18 5.85 -13.40
CA TRP A 165 17.57 7.14 -12.87
C TRP A 165 17.43 7.17 -11.35
N LYS A 166 18.04 8.16 -10.69
CA LYS A 166 17.85 8.50 -9.27
C LYS A 166 17.78 10.01 -9.06
N THR A 167 16.99 10.44 -8.09
CA THR A 167 16.84 11.85 -7.72
C THR A 167 16.95 12.00 -6.22
N ARG A 168 17.80 12.90 -5.73
CA ARG A 168 17.93 13.17 -4.31
C ARG A 168 16.76 14.01 -3.83
N LEU A 169 16.02 13.51 -2.83
CA LEU A 169 14.91 14.22 -2.21
C LEU A 169 15.20 14.66 -0.78
N GLY A 170 16.09 13.96 -0.07
CA GLY A 170 16.50 14.30 1.27
C GLY A 170 17.97 13.93 1.54
N ARG A 171 18.54 14.46 2.62
CA ARG A 171 19.91 14.14 3.05
C ARG A 171 19.88 13.34 4.36
N PRO A 172 20.39 12.09 4.38
CA PRO A 172 20.60 11.37 5.62
C PRO A 172 21.57 12.13 6.54
N PRO A 173 21.47 11.96 7.86
CA PRO A 173 20.56 11.06 8.58
C PRO A 173 19.20 11.66 8.92
N ASP A 174 18.93 12.91 8.54
CA ASP A 174 17.81 13.69 9.05
C ASP A 174 16.52 13.46 8.23
N TYR A 175 16.67 13.27 6.92
CA TYR A 175 15.56 13.03 5.98
C TYR A 175 15.38 11.54 5.68
N PHE A 176 14.14 11.13 5.46
CA PHE A 176 13.80 9.77 5.03
C PHE A 176 12.56 9.73 4.13
N LEU A 177 12.48 8.71 3.27
CA LEU A 177 11.37 8.48 2.35
C LEU A 177 10.51 7.31 2.86
N TRP A 178 9.56 7.62 3.75
CA TRP A 178 8.61 6.65 4.30
C TRP A 178 7.43 6.39 3.38
N SER A 179 7.05 7.43 2.63
CA SER A 179 5.89 7.45 1.74
C SER A 179 6.01 6.39 0.63
N SER A 180 4.90 5.77 0.28
CA SER A 180 4.82 4.93 -0.92
C SER A 180 4.39 5.80 -2.10
N PRO A 181 5.15 5.82 -3.21
CA PRO A 181 4.92 6.75 -4.31
C PRO A 181 3.58 6.55 -5.01
N LEU A 182 3.10 7.61 -5.60
CA LEU A 182 1.98 7.60 -6.51
C LEU A 182 2.47 7.90 -7.94
N LEU A 183 2.17 7.01 -8.88
CA LEU A 183 2.37 7.24 -10.31
C LEU A 183 1.04 7.69 -10.93
N TYR A 184 1.01 8.90 -11.48
CA TYR A 184 -0.17 9.44 -12.15
C TYR A 184 0.21 10.33 -13.34
N ARG A 185 -0.34 10.02 -14.53
CA ARG A 185 -0.15 10.79 -15.77
C ARG A 185 1.31 11.20 -16.02
N GLY A 186 2.23 10.22 -15.98
CA GLY A 186 3.66 10.43 -16.23
C GLY A 186 4.40 11.22 -15.13
N SER A 187 3.79 11.44 -13.98
CA SER A 187 4.40 12.05 -12.81
C SER A 187 4.45 11.09 -11.63
N ILE A 188 5.52 11.17 -10.85
CA ILE A 188 5.65 10.52 -9.54
C ILE A 188 5.42 11.59 -8.47
N TYR A 189 4.62 11.25 -7.46
CA TYR A 189 4.45 12.05 -6.25
C TYR A 189 5.00 11.27 -5.07
N GLU A 190 5.88 11.92 -4.30
CA GLU A 190 6.59 11.31 -3.16
C GLU A 190 6.59 12.26 -1.97
N GLY A 191 6.25 11.74 -0.79
CA GLY A 191 6.33 12.47 0.47
C GLY A 191 7.77 12.51 1.00
N VAL A 192 8.15 13.63 1.59
CA VAL A 192 9.45 13.81 2.24
C VAL A 192 9.23 14.04 3.72
N ALA A 193 9.97 13.31 4.55
CA ALA A 193 9.80 13.33 5.99
C ALA A 193 11.13 13.27 6.75
N SER A 194 11.04 13.50 8.06
CA SER A 194 12.13 13.30 9.02
C SER A 194 12.42 11.81 9.21
N PHE A 195 13.64 11.50 9.59
CA PHE A 195 13.97 10.19 10.14
C PHE A 195 13.61 10.16 11.62
N ALA A 196 12.40 9.66 11.95
CA ALA A 196 11.91 9.50 13.32
C ALA A 196 11.88 10.81 14.14
N ASP A 197 11.56 11.95 13.53
CA ASP A 197 11.46 13.29 14.16
C ASP A 197 12.72 13.76 14.89
N CYS A 198 13.87 13.29 14.48
CA CYS A 198 15.11 13.47 15.21
C CYS A 198 16.29 13.84 14.29
N PRO A 199 16.41 15.13 13.91
CA PRO A 199 15.50 16.25 14.15
C PRO A 199 14.29 16.26 13.19
N LEU A 200 13.29 17.07 13.50
CA LEU A 200 12.27 17.45 12.53
C LEU A 200 12.90 18.23 11.38
N VAL A 201 12.58 17.84 10.14
CA VAL A 201 13.00 18.56 8.92
C VAL A 201 11.77 19.20 8.25
N PRO A 202 11.95 20.19 7.36
CA PRO A 202 10.81 20.71 6.56
C PRO A 202 10.21 19.60 5.72
N GLY A 203 8.96 19.23 6.01
CA GLY A 203 8.20 18.24 5.27
C GLY A 203 7.68 18.76 3.94
N GLY A 204 7.21 17.85 3.09
CA GLY A 204 6.63 18.26 1.82
C GLY A 204 6.24 17.11 0.90
N MET A 205 5.59 17.48 -0.20
CA MET A 205 5.27 16.62 -1.33
C MET A 205 6.09 17.04 -2.54
N VAL A 206 6.75 16.09 -3.21
CA VAL A 206 7.55 16.35 -4.41
C VAL A 206 6.90 15.66 -5.61
N ARG A 207 6.74 16.41 -6.72
CA ARG A 207 6.34 15.89 -8.00
C ARG A 207 7.54 15.78 -8.93
N MET A 208 7.74 14.62 -9.53
CA MET A 208 8.83 14.31 -10.47
C MET A 208 8.28 13.83 -11.80
N ASN A 209 9.03 14.04 -12.89
CA ASN A 209 8.77 13.38 -14.17
C ASN A 209 9.13 11.90 -14.05
N ALA A 210 8.21 11.00 -14.36
CA ALA A 210 8.42 9.55 -14.20
C ALA A 210 9.50 9.00 -15.14
N ALA A 211 9.68 9.57 -16.33
CA ALA A 211 10.68 9.08 -17.31
C ALA A 211 12.11 9.51 -16.96
N THR A 212 12.29 10.69 -16.35
CA THR A 212 13.62 11.30 -16.17
C THR A 212 14.03 11.51 -14.70
N GLY A 213 13.08 11.44 -13.75
CA GLY A 213 13.32 11.79 -12.36
C GLY A 213 13.43 13.31 -12.09
N ALA A 214 13.30 14.16 -13.10
CA ALA A 214 13.41 15.61 -12.92
C ALA A 214 12.29 16.15 -12.03
N VAL A 215 12.64 16.90 -10.97
CA VAL A 215 11.68 17.54 -10.07
C VAL A 215 10.93 18.61 -10.86
N LYS A 216 9.60 18.57 -10.83
CA LYS A 216 8.71 19.50 -11.52
C LYS A 216 8.08 20.54 -10.59
N SER A 217 7.70 20.10 -9.39
CA SER A 217 7.17 21.00 -8.35
C SER A 217 7.37 20.41 -6.97
N LYS A 218 7.34 21.26 -5.95
CA LYS A 218 7.37 20.92 -4.52
C LYS A 218 6.29 21.69 -3.80
N PHE A 219 5.63 21.04 -2.87
CA PHE A 219 4.74 21.65 -1.90
C PHE A 219 5.39 21.54 -0.52
N TYR A 220 5.78 22.65 0.06
CA TYR A 220 6.30 22.68 1.43
C TYR A 220 5.12 22.81 2.40
N THR A 221 5.13 21.96 3.42
CA THR A 221 4.06 21.88 4.42
C THR A 221 4.24 22.89 5.56
N VAL A 222 5.41 23.48 5.66
CA VAL A 222 5.74 24.53 6.65
C VAL A 222 6.33 25.77 5.98
N PRO A 223 6.17 26.96 6.59
CA PRO A 223 6.81 28.18 6.11
C PRO A 223 8.35 28.09 6.11
N PRO A 224 9.03 28.90 5.28
CA PRO A 224 10.49 28.96 5.30
C PRO A 224 11.06 29.26 6.70
N GLY A 225 12.03 28.46 7.12
CA GLY A 225 12.67 28.51 8.44
C GLY A 225 11.96 27.70 9.53
N CYS A 226 10.84 27.04 9.22
CA CYS A 226 10.15 26.11 10.11
C CYS A 226 10.44 24.66 9.73
N THR A 227 10.16 23.73 10.64
CA THR A 227 10.41 22.28 10.47
C THR A 227 9.18 21.46 10.83
N GLY A 228 9.17 20.17 10.47
CA GLY A 228 8.08 19.23 10.71
C GLY A 228 6.99 19.31 9.66
N ALA A 229 5.78 18.92 10.03
CA ALA A 229 4.63 18.70 9.16
C ALA A 229 4.98 17.73 8.01
N ASP A 230 5.70 16.69 8.33
CA ASP A 230 6.24 15.68 7.43
C ASP A 230 5.15 14.98 6.63
N VAL A 231 5.46 14.57 5.40
CA VAL A 231 4.58 13.72 4.61
C VAL A 231 5.16 12.30 4.61
N TRP A 232 4.87 11.53 5.65
CA TRP A 232 5.30 10.15 5.79
C TRP A 232 4.22 9.11 5.44
N GLY A 233 2.94 9.50 5.44
CA GLY A 233 1.86 8.78 4.78
C GLY A 233 1.95 8.92 3.26
N SER A 234 1.23 8.05 2.54
CA SER A 234 1.32 7.98 1.08
C SER A 234 0.30 8.88 0.38
N PRO A 235 0.63 9.50 -0.77
CA PRO A 235 -0.33 10.28 -1.54
C PRO A 235 -1.36 9.42 -2.26
N THR A 236 -2.52 10.02 -2.49
CA THR A 236 -3.68 9.42 -3.16
C THR A 236 -4.18 10.36 -4.24
N VAL A 237 -4.67 9.83 -5.36
CA VAL A 237 -5.21 10.64 -6.46
C VAL A 237 -6.69 10.36 -6.70
N ASP A 238 -7.44 11.42 -6.90
CA ASP A 238 -8.74 11.38 -7.57
C ASP A 238 -8.51 11.38 -9.08
N THR A 239 -8.71 10.27 -9.74
CA THR A 239 -8.45 10.14 -11.19
C THR A 239 -9.42 10.93 -12.05
N ALA A 240 -10.59 11.34 -11.51
CA ALA A 240 -11.58 12.15 -12.22
C ALA A 240 -11.12 13.60 -12.37
N THR A 241 -10.55 14.19 -11.30
CA THR A 241 -10.11 15.60 -11.29
C THR A 241 -8.59 15.76 -11.42
N GLY A 242 -7.82 14.75 -11.04
CA GLY A 242 -6.38 14.82 -10.91
C GLY A 242 -5.90 15.39 -9.59
N ASP A 243 -6.79 15.59 -8.63
CA ASP A 243 -6.44 16.13 -7.32
C ASP A 243 -5.65 15.11 -6.49
N ILE A 244 -4.64 15.61 -5.81
CA ILE A 244 -3.75 14.82 -4.95
C ILE A 244 -4.09 15.10 -3.49
N TYR A 245 -4.30 14.04 -2.72
CA TYR A 245 -4.58 14.07 -1.29
C TYR A 245 -3.43 13.43 -0.52
N PHE A 246 -3.03 14.07 0.56
CA PHE A 246 -2.04 13.56 1.51
C PHE A 246 -2.26 14.17 2.88
N ALA A 247 -1.58 13.66 3.89
CA ALA A 247 -1.68 14.19 5.24
C ALA A 247 -0.29 14.38 5.85
N THR A 248 -0.22 15.16 6.93
CA THR A 248 1.03 15.64 7.47
C THR A 248 1.25 15.19 8.91
N GLY A 249 2.53 15.12 9.27
CA GLY A 249 3.03 14.93 10.62
C GLY A 249 2.89 16.15 11.51
N ASN A 250 3.44 16.07 12.70
CA ASN A 250 3.52 17.17 13.65
C ASN A 250 4.48 18.28 13.17
N ALA A 251 4.12 19.53 13.39
CA ALA A 251 4.99 20.68 13.16
C ALA A 251 5.98 20.88 14.32
N GLY A 252 7.19 21.31 13.99
CA GLY A 252 8.15 21.78 14.97
C GLY A 252 7.86 23.24 15.41
N PRO A 253 8.67 23.76 16.35
CA PRO A 253 8.57 25.15 16.75
C PRO A 253 8.73 26.10 15.54
N CYS A 254 7.81 27.06 15.41
CA CYS A 254 7.77 27.99 14.30
C CYS A 254 7.30 29.37 14.76
N LYS A 255 8.05 30.43 14.41
CA LYS A 255 7.68 31.83 14.71
C LYS A 255 6.55 32.33 13.80
N LYS A 256 6.35 31.70 12.65
CA LYS A 256 5.30 32.03 11.69
C LYS A 256 4.07 31.17 11.96
N ARG A 257 2.89 31.67 11.57
CA ARG A 257 1.67 30.86 11.63
C ARG A 257 1.83 29.63 10.74
N GLU A 258 1.78 28.45 11.34
CA GLU A 258 1.80 27.16 10.68
C GLU A 258 0.35 26.65 10.58
N THR A 259 -0.07 26.19 9.40
CA THR A 259 -1.47 25.79 9.10
C THR A 259 -1.59 24.41 8.52
N HIS A 260 -0.48 23.69 8.35
CA HIS A 260 -0.46 22.38 7.71
C HIS A 260 0.19 21.28 8.56
N GLY A 261 0.52 21.53 9.83
CA GLY A 261 0.87 20.46 10.78
C GLY A 261 -0.38 19.70 11.21
N VAL A 262 -0.28 18.38 11.30
CA VAL A 262 -1.39 17.48 11.62
C VAL A 262 -2.63 17.78 10.77
N ALA A 263 -2.44 17.90 9.47
CA ALA A 263 -3.46 18.33 8.53
C ALA A 263 -3.69 17.32 7.39
N VAL A 264 -4.87 17.40 6.79
CA VAL A 264 -5.18 16.78 5.51
C VAL A 264 -5.10 17.87 4.44
N ILE A 265 -4.41 17.57 3.35
CA ILE A 265 -4.11 18.51 2.26
C ILE A 265 -4.73 17.99 0.96
N ARG A 266 -5.34 18.88 0.19
CA ARG A 266 -5.77 18.68 -1.18
C ARG A 266 -5.03 19.65 -2.09
N THR A 267 -4.38 19.15 -3.12
CA THR A 267 -3.73 19.96 -4.16
C THR A 267 -4.21 19.51 -5.53
N ASN A 268 -4.00 20.36 -6.55
CA ASN A 268 -4.10 19.88 -7.93
C ASN A 268 -2.87 19.03 -8.32
N ALA A 269 -2.87 18.46 -9.54
CA ALA A 269 -1.77 17.65 -10.05
C ALA A 269 -0.42 18.39 -10.13
N SER A 270 -0.40 19.72 -10.12
CA SER A 270 0.83 20.54 -10.09
C SER A 270 1.28 20.90 -8.69
N LEU A 271 0.62 20.37 -7.65
CA LEU A 271 0.83 20.64 -6.23
C LEU A 271 0.47 22.08 -5.81
N LYS A 272 -0.46 22.74 -6.50
CA LYS A 272 -1.09 23.98 -6.03
C LYS A 272 -2.17 23.62 -5.02
N LEU A 273 -2.17 24.26 -3.86
CA LEU A 273 -3.15 24.05 -2.78
C LEU A 273 -4.57 24.36 -3.26
N LEU A 274 -5.50 23.44 -3.00
CA LEU A 274 -6.93 23.59 -3.25
C LEU A 274 -7.75 23.62 -1.96
N GLY A 275 -7.22 23.06 -0.87
CA GLY A 275 -7.84 23.07 0.44
C GLY A 275 -7.03 22.30 1.46
N SER A 276 -7.24 22.61 2.73
CA SER A 276 -6.64 21.89 3.85
C SER A 276 -7.56 21.94 5.05
N TRP A 277 -7.42 20.95 5.93
CA TRP A 277 -8.03 20.89 7.22
C TRP A 277 -7.03 20.42 8.26
N GLN A 278 -6.82 21.21 9.29
CA GLN A 278 -5.94 20.91 10.42
C GLN A 278 -6.77 20.35 11.58
N VAL A 279 -6.29 19.28 12.22
CA VAL A 279 -6.95 18.74 13.42
C VAL A 279 -6.95 19.82 14.49
N PRO A 280 -8.12 20.18 15.09
CA PRO A 280 -8.17 21.13 16.19
C PRO A 280 -7.26 20.70 17.35
N SER A 281 -6.49 21.63 17.92
CA SER A 281 -5.52 21.36 18.98
C SER A 281 -6.13 20.66 20.20
N ALA A 282 -7.37 20.99 20.55
CA ALA A 282 -8.11 20.32 21.63
C ALA A 282 -8.36 18.82 21.40
N LYS A 283 -8.22 18.34 20.16
CA LYS A 283 -8.32 16.91 19.81
C LYS A 283 -6.96 16.18 19.76
N LEU A 284 -5.87 16.89 20.03
CA LEU A 284 -4.51 16.34 20.00
C LEU A 284 -4.03 16.08 21.44
N PRO A 285 -4.06 14.82 21.91
CA PRO A 285 -3.68 14.48 23.29
C PRO A 285 -2.19 14.64 23.59
N ASN A 286 -1.35 14.76 22.55
CA ASN A 286 0.08 15.01 22.64
C ASN A 286 0.60 15.60 21.31
N HIS A 287 1.85 16.09 21.32
CA HIS A 287 2.49 16.74 20.17
C HIS A 287 2.73 15.81 18.96
N ASP A 288 2.76 14.49 19.16
CA ASP A 288 2.95 13.47 18.11
C ASP A 288 1.63 12.74 17.79
N SER A 289 0.49 13.43 17.92
CA SER A 289 -0.82 12.91 17.52
C SER A 289 -1.13 13.23 16.05
N ASP A 290 -0.22 12.89 15.17
CA ASP A 290 -0.20 13.22 13.75
C ASP A 290 -0.88 12.16 12.85
N PHE A 291 -0.79 12.37 11.53
CA PHE A 291 -1.29 11.45 10.52
C PHE A 291 -0.17 10.53 9.99
N GLY A 292 -0.22 9.24 10.36
CA GLY A 292 0.61 8.19 9.75
C GLY A 292 -0.12 7.32 8.74
N SER A 293 -1.42 7.55 8.61
CA SER A 293 -2.27 6.82 7.66
C SER A 293 -2.24 7.46 6.27
N THR A 294 -2.80 6.74 5.31
CA THR A 294 -2.95 7.18 3.92
C THR A 294 -4.41 7.47 3.62
N PRO A 295 -4.76 8.58 2.93
CA PRO A 295 -6.13 8.85 2.53
C PRO A 295 -6.69 7.74 1.63
N THR A 296 -7.86 7.20 1.96
CA THR A 296 -8.62 6.27 1.13
C THR A 296 -9.75 7.02 0.46
N LEU A 297 -9.85 6.99 -0.87
CA LEU A 297 -10.95 7.59 -1.60
C LEU A 297 -12.09 6.58 -1.79
N PHE A 298 -13.31 7.03 -1.55
CA PHE A 298 -14.53 6.23 -1.67
C PHE A 298 -15.72 7.08 -2.09
N SER A 299 -16.87 6.46 -2.26
CA SER A 299 -18.15 7.13 -2.52
C SER A 299 -19.16 6.75 -1.46
N ALA A 300 -20.09 7.66 -1.16
CA ALA A 300 -21.17 7.42 -0.21
C ALA A 300 -22.47 8.03 -0.72
N SER A 301 -23.58 7.29 -0.61
CA SER A 301 -24.93 7.82 -0.87
C SER A 301 -25.44 8.54 0.39
N ILE A 302 -25.72 9.83 0.26
CA ILE A 302 -26.23 10.70 1.34
C ILE A 302 -27.45 11.41 0.80
N GLY A 303 -28.61 11.18 1.42
CA GLY A 303 -29.88 11.75 0.92
C GLY A 303 -30.23 11.32 -0.52
N GLY A 304 -29.85 10.09 -0.93
CA GLY A 304 -30.06 9.59 -2.29
C GLY A 304 -29.03 10.06 -3.33
N VAL A 305 -28.13 10.99 -2.98
CA VAL A 305 -27.09 11.51 -3.88
C VAL A 305 -25.75 10.88 -3.57
N VAL A 306 -25.02 10.45 -4.61
CA VAL A 306 -23.66 9.90 -4.45
C VAL A 306 -22.65 11.03 -4.32
N HIS A 307 -21.95 11.05 -3.19
CA HIS A 307 -20.91 12.02 -2.89
C HIS A 307 -19.52 11.38 -2.94
N PRO A 308 -18.55 12.01 -3.62
CA PRO A 308 -17.14 11.66 -3.49
C PRO A 308 -16.64 11.95 -2.08
N MET A 309 -16.02 10.94 -1.45
CA MET A 309 -15.57 10.98 -0.06
C MET A 309 -14.08 10.65 0.05
N MET A 310 -13.47 11.04 1.14
CA MET A 310 -12.12 10.67 1.55
C MET A 310 -12.11 10.36 3.04
N GLY A 311 -11.40 9.30 3.43
CA GLY A 311 -11.27 8.91 4.83
C GLY A 311 -9.82 8.68 5.23
N ILE A 312 -9.50 8.98 6.49
CA ILE A 312 -8.15 8.82 7.04
C ILE A 312 -8.17 8.66 8.56
N GLN A 313 -7.26 7.87 9.07
CA GLN A 313 -7.06 7.65 10.51
C GLN A 313 -5.92 8.53 11.04
N ASN A 314 -6.05 9.02 12.29
CA ASN A 314 -5.05 9.82 12.98
C ASN A 314 -4.62 9.14 14.29
N LYS A 315 -3.39 9.39 14.76
CA LYS A 315 -2.85 8.85 16.02
C LYS A 315 -3.68 9.27 17.25
N ASN A 316 -4.56 10.28 17.16
CA ASN A 316 -5.53 10.55 18.23
C ASN A 316 -6.62 9.45 18.38
N GLY A 317 -6.56 8.41 17.54
CA GLY A 317 -7.46 7.26 17.55
C GLY A 317 -8.78 7.48 16.83
N ILE A 318 -8.90 8.56 16.07
CA ILE A 318 -10.13 8.92 15.35
C ILE A 318 -9.92 8.66 13.85
N TYR A 319 -10.91 8.07 13.22
CA TYR A 319 -11.06 8.02 11.76
C TYR A 319 -11.94 9.21 11.34
N TYR A 320 -11.44 10.00 10.40
CA TYR A 320 -12.12 11.18 9.85
C TYR A 320 -12.57 10.91 8.42
N ALA A 321 -13.80 11.25 8.06
CA ALA A 321 -14.32 11.16 6.70
C ALA A 321 -14.85 12.51 6.22
N PHE A 322 -14.44 12.90 5.03
CA PHE A 322 -14.68 14.22 4.45
C PHE A 322 -15.45 14.10 3.13
N LYS A 323 -16.24 15.12 2.79
CA LYS A 323 -16.59 15.36 1.39
C LYS A 323 -15.30 15.74 0.65
N ARG A 324 -14.95 14.97 -0.38
CA ARG A 324 -13.61 15.01 -1.01
C ARG A 324 -13.23 16.39 -1.54
N TYR A 325 -14.18 17.11 -2.13
CA TYR A 325 -13.90 18.39 -2.74
C TYR A 325 -14.00 19.59 -1.77
N ASP A 326 -14.42 19.34 -0.55
CA ASP A 326 -14.69 20.39 0.45
C ASP A 326 -14.08 20.04 1.82
N ILE A 327 -12.83 19.55 1.81
CA ILE A 327 -12.14 19.10 3.04
C ILE A 327 -11.96 20.23 4.04
N SER A 328 -11.88 21.50 3.58
CA SER A 328 -11.66 22.66 4.43
C SER A 328 -12.81 22.94 5.41
N ARG A 329 -14.01 22.40 5.16
CA ARG A 329 -15.15 22.47 6.10
C ARG A 329 -15.02 21.47 7.25
N GLY A 330 -14.01 20.60 7.21
CA GLY A 330 -13.83 19.54 8.19
C GLY A 330 -14.57 18.25 7.85
N PRO A 331 -14.47 17.24 8.73
CA PRO A 331 -15.05 15.93 8.49
C PRO A 331 -16.58 15.97 8.53
N LEU A 332 -17.21 15.24 7.59
CA LEU A 332 -18.64 14.98 7.58
C LEU A 332 -19.06 14.09 8.77
N TRP A 333 -18.23 13.07 9.01
CA TRP A 333 -18.35 12.21 10.19
C TRP A 333 -16.98 11.79 10.70
N GLN A 334 -16.93 11.39 11.95
CA GLN A 334 -15.74 10.87 12.61
C GLN A 334 -16.13 9.79 13.61
N ASP A 335 -15.27 8.80 13.81
CA ASP A 335 -15.47 7.73 14.79
C ASP A 335 -14.17 7.35 15.47
N ARG A 336 -14.25 6.99 16.76
CA ARG A 336 -13.10 6.48 17.51
C ARG A 336 -12.90 5.01 17.20
N VAL A 337 -11.76 4.70 16.56
CA VAL A 337 -11.41 3.35 16.13
C VAL A 337 -10.25 2.75 16.91
N ALA A 338 -9.48 3.58 17.64
CA ALA A 338 -8.35 3.16 18.43
C ALA A 338 -8.19 4.03 19.69
N ARG A 339 -7.40 3.56 20.66
CA ARG A 339 -6.92 4.38 21.77
C ARG A 339 -5.92 5.41 21.22
N SER A 340 -6.08 6.67 21.64
CA SER A 340 -5.14 7.74 21.28
C SER A 340 -3.73 7.51 21.85
N GLY A 341 -2.71 8.00 21.17
CA GLY A 341 -1.33 7.98 21.61
C GLY A 341 -0.34 8.21 20.50
N ASN A 342 0.94 8.13 20.80
CA ASN A 342 2.06 8.36 19.89
C ASN A 342 2.93 7.09 19.67
N CYS A 343 2.43 5.93 20.07
CA CYS A 343 3.15 4.67 19.90
C CYS A 343 2.19 3.61 19.33
N PRO A 344 1.88 3.66 18.00
CA PRO A 344 0.98 2.69 17.37
C PRO A 344 1.43 1.24 17.60
N GLN A 345 2.73 0.97 17.50
CA GLN A 345 3.32 -0.34 17.78
C GLN A 345 3.16 -0.79 19.25
N CYS A 346 2.88 0.14 20.17
CA CYS A 346 2.52 -0.15 21.56
C CYS A 346 0.99 -0.27 21.77
N GLY A 347 0.22 -0.21 20.69
CA GLY A 347 -1.24 -0.24 20.71
C GLY A 347 -1.91 1.10 21.06
N LYS A 348 -1.22 2.23 20.85
CA LYS A 348 -1.75 3.58 21.11
C LYS A 348 -1.53 4.48 19.90
N GLY A 349 -2.61 4.92 19.29
CA GLY A 349 -2.60 5.76 18.09
C GLY A 349 -2.94 4.96 16.83
N GLY A 350 -3.69 5.57 15.90
CA GLY A 350 -4.19 4.95 14.69
C GLY A 350 -3.39 5.34 13.45
N ILE A 351 -2.82 4.35 12.74
CA ILE A 351 -2.08 4.59 11.50
C ILE A 351 -2.50 3.67 10.34
N SER A 352 -3.37 2.69 10.56
CA SER A 352 -3.80 1.72 9.54
C SER A 352 -4.69 2.39 8.48
N PRO A 353 -4.31 2.41 7.19
CA PRO A 353 -5.22 2.81 6.12
C PRO A 353 -6.38 1.82 5.96
N SER A 354 -7.55 2.36 5.62
CA SER A 354 -8.76 1.55 5.38
C SER A 354 -8.81 0.95 3.99
N ALA A 355 -9.66 -0.09 3.81
CA ALA A 355 -10.06 -0.57 2.50
C ALA A 355 -11.52 -0.21 2.19
N TYR A 356 -11.84 -0.06 0.90
CA TYR A 356 -13.21 0.21 0.44
C TYR A 356 -13.58 -0.72 -0.73
N ASN A 357 -14.63 -1.52 -0.55
CA ASN A 357 -15.06 -2.52 -1.53
C ASN A 357 -16.22 -2.09 -2.44
N GLY A 358 -16.53 -0.78 -2.46
CA GLY A 358 -17.69 -0.26 -3.17
C GLY A 358 -18.95 -0.10 -2.29
N HIS A 359 -19.01 -0.78 -1.14
CA HIS A 359 -20.18 -0.78 -0.25
C HIS A 359 -19.85 -0.42 1.20
N LEU A 360 -18.76 -0.94 1.74
CA LEU A 360 -18.33 -0.75 3.12
C LEU A 360 -16.88 -0.29 3.18
N LEU A 361 -16.56 0.48 4.23
CA LEU A 361 -15.20 0.76 4.64
C LEU A 361 -14.79 -0.26 5.71
N PHE A 362 -13.60 -0.84 5.53
CA PHE A 362 -12.97 -1.73 6.51
C PHE A 362 -11.83 -0.98 7.17
N ILE A 363 -11.93 -0.76 8.48
CA ILE A 363 -10.99 0.06 9.25
C ILE A 363 -10.31 -0.82 10.28
N GLY A 364 -8.97 -0.89 10.21
CA GLY A 364 -8.14 -1.49 11.24
C GLY A 364 -7.92 -0.52 12.40
N GLY A 365 -7.71 -1.04 13.59
CA GLY A 365 -7.44 -0.22 14.75
C GLY A 365 -6.51 -0.92 15.74
N GLU A 366 -5.78 -0.13 16.48
CA GLU A 366 -4.96 -0.56 17.60
C GLU A 366 -5.86 -0.85 18.82
N LYS A 367 -5.30 -0.84 20.01
CA LYS A 367 -6.05 -1.12 21.25
C LYS A 367 -7.35 -0.30 21.31
N THR A 368 -8.46 -0.97 21.48
CA THR A 368 -9.80 -0.37 21.53
C THR A 368 -10.73 -1.20 22.42
N ARG A 369 -11.96 -0.72 22.64
CA ARG A 369 -13.02 -1.47 23.31
C ARG A 369 -14.13 -1.77 22.29
N ILE A 370 -14.57 -3.03 22.25
CA ILE A 370 -15.73 -3.49 21.47
C ILE A 370 -16.69 -4.15 22.48
N GLY A 371 -17.86 -3.55 22.68
CA GLY A 371 -18.73 -3.92 23.80
C GLY A 371 -17.99 -3.82 25.13
N HIS A 372 -17.94 -4.89 25.90
CA HIS A 372 -17.23 -4.96 27.18
C HIS A 372 -15.79 -5.46 27.06
N VAL A 373 -15.33 -5.87 25.87
CA VAL A 373 -14.02 -6.48 25.65
C VAL A 373 -12.97 -5.43 25.27
N ILE A 374 -11.81 -5.48 25.93
CA ILE A 374 -10.62 -4.72 25.51
C ILE A 374 -9.86 -5.55 24.49
N CYS A 375 -9.78 -5.03 23.25
CA CYS A 375 -9.10 -5.66 22.12
C CYS A 375 -7.67 -5.13 22.02
N ALA A 376 -6.69 -5.99 21.73
CA ALA A 376 -5.31 -5.58 21.43
C ALA A 376 -5.21 -4.89 20.08
N GLY A 377 -6.00 -5.34 19.11
CA GLY A 377 -6.28 -4.73 17.82
C GLY A 377 -7.73 -4.99 17.44
N SER A 378 -8.19 -4.37 16.38
CA SER A 378 -9.56 -4.54 15.90
C SER A 378 -9.67 -4.36 14.40
N ILE A 379 -10.71 -4.93 13.82
CA ILE A 379 -11.20 -4.60 12.48
C ILE A 379 -12.70 -4.31 12.58
N ARG A 380 -13.15 -3.34 11.82
CA ARG A 380 -14.60 -3.01 11.74
C ARG A 380 -15.00 -2.68 10.32
N ALA A 381 -16.23 -3.02 9.97
CA ALA A 381 -16.89 -2.53 8.77
C ALA A 381 -17.85 -1.43 9.14
N VAL A 382 -17.79 -0.31 8.42
CA VAL A 382 -18.66 0.84 8.65
C VAL A 382 -19.37 1.29 7.39
N ARG A 383 -20.54 1.92 7.54
CA ARG A 383 -21.27 2.54 6.44
C ARG A 383 -20.52 3.79 5.97
N PRO A 384 -20.16 3.93 4.69
CA PRO A 384 -19.38 5.06 4.18
C PRO A 384 -20.03 6.43 4.39
N SER A 385 -21.38 6.49 4.40
CA SER A 385 -22.13 7.75 4.55
C SER A 385 -22.16 8.33 5.96
N THR A 386 -22.05 7.48 6.98
CA THR A 386 -22.29 7.89 8.38
C THR A 386 -21.24 7.43 9.38
N GLY A 387 -20.31 6.55 8.99
CA GLY A 387 -19.41 5.89 9.92
C GLY A 387 -20.06 4.83 10.83
N LYS A 388 -21.40 4.62 10.72
CA LYS A 388 -22.10 3.65 11.58
C LYS A 388 -21.52 2.26 11.41
N VAL A 389 -21.10 1.65 12.52
CA VAL A 389 -20.54 0.30 12.56
C VAL A 389 -21.60 -0.71 12.14
N VAL A 390 -21.28 -1.54 11.15
CA VAL A 390 -22.08 -2.68 10.71
C VAL A 390 -21.70 -3.91 11.52
N TRP A 391 -20.40 -4.14 11.68
CA TRP A 391 -19.83 -5.14 12.58
C TRP A 391 -18.42 -4.71 13.02
N ALA A 392 -17.98 -5.24 14.13
CA ALA A 392 -16.63 -5.05 14.65
C ALA A 392 -16.14 -6.32 15.32
N ASP A 393 -14.86 -6.66 15.13
CA ASP A 393 -14.24 -7.83 15.76
C ASP A 393 -12.90 -7.50 16.42
N CYS A 394 -12.61 -8.21 17.51
CA CYS A 394 -11.38 -8.13 18.28
C CYS A 394 -10.29 -9.00 17.66
N LEU A 395 -9.13 -8.38 17.38
CA LEU A 395 -7.92 -9.09 17.00
C LEU A 395 -6.98 -9.19 18.20
N ARG A 396 -6.82 -10.41 18.72
CA ARG A 396 -6.14 -10.62 20.03
C ARG A 396 -4.62 -10.62 19.95
N SER A 397 -4.05 -10.75 18.75
CA SER A 397 -2.59 -10.92 18.56
C SER A 397 -1.78 -9.65 18.67
N GLY A 398 -2.41 -8.47 18.64
CA GLY A 398 -1.72 -7.19 18.74
C GLY A 398 -2.42 -6.06 17.98
N PRO A 399 -1.78 -4.87 17.92
CA PRO A 399 -2.30 -3.74 17.16
C PRO A 399 -2.28 -4.02 15.65
N VAL A 400 -3.19 -3.37 14.93
CA VAL A 400 -3.21 -3.33 13.46
C VAL A 400 -2.38 -2.13 13.00
N LEU A 401 -1.24 -2.38 12.38
CA LEU A 401 -0.31 -1.34 11.91
C LEU A 401 -0.32 -1.22 10.38
N GLY A 402 -0.36 -2.35 9.68
CA GLY A 402 -0.53 -2.41 8.24
C GLY A 402 -1.92 -1.98 7.80
N ALA A 403 -2.06 -1.64 6.52
CA ALA A 403 -3.36 -1.31 5.96
C ALA A 403 -4.26 -2.54 5.86
N VAL A 404 -5.56 -2.33 5.95
CA VAL A 404 -6.56 -3.33 5.57
C VAL A 404 -6.60 -3.43 4.04
N THR A 405 -6.68 -4.65 3.52
CA THR A 405 -6.92 -4.91 2.09
C THR A 405 -8.12 -5.82 1.92
N ALA A 406 -8.74 -5.82 0.75
CA ALA A 406 -9.96 -6.59 0.53
C ALA A 406 -10.04 -7.17 -0.88
N VAL A 407 -10.79 -8.26 -0.98
CA VAL A 407 -11.24 -8.89 -2.22
C VAL A 407 -12.73 -9.23 -2.07
N PRO A 408 -13.45 -9.69 -3.11
CA PRO A 408 -14.86 -10.04 -2.97
C PRO A 408 -15.12 -11.01 -1.80
N GLY A 409 -15.93 -10.57 -0.84
CA GLY A 409 -16.34 -11.35 0.33
C GLY A 409 -15.34 -11.41 1.49
N LEU A 410 -14.11 -10.92 1.34
CA LEU A 410 -13.05 -10.98 2.36
C LEU A 410 -12.32 -9.67 2.56
N ALA A 411 -11.99 -9.36 3.82
CA ALA A 411 -10.98 -8.37 4.19
C ALA A 411 -9.76 -9.10 4.78
N PHE A 412 -8.56 -8.63 4.46
CA PHE A 412 -7.31 -9.13 5.01
C PHE A 412 -6.68 -8.05 5.89
N VAL A 413 -6.23 -8.45 7.05
CA VAL A 413 -5.62 -7.56 8.05
C VAL A 413 -4.58 -8.32 8.84
N ASP A 414 -3.50 -7.65 9.20
CA ASP A 414 -2.50 -8.17 10.12
C ASP A 414 -2.60 -7.46 11.48
N ALA A 415 -2.51 -8.23 12.55
CA ALA A 415 -2.50 -7.72 13.92
C ALA A 415 -1.42 -8.43 14.72
N GLY A 416 -0.43 -7.67 15.21
CA GLY A 416 0.72 -8.25 15.88
C GLY A 416 1.43 -9.27 14.99
N ASN A 417 1.55 -10.53 15.45
CA ASN A 417 2.19 -11.61 14.70
C ASN A 417 1.22 -12.51 13.91
N THR A 418 0.02 -12.04 13.61
CA THR A 418 -0.99 -12.86 12.93
C THR A 418 -1.62 -12.12 11.77
N VAL A 419 -1.74 -12.78 10.62
CA VAL A 419 -2.50 -12.33 9.45
C VAL A 419 -3.87 -13.02 9.49
N TYR A 420 -4.93 -12.27 9.20
CA TYR A 420 -6.31 -12.75 9.22
C TYR A 420 -6.99 -12.52 7.88
N ALA A 421 -7.85 -13.46 7.47
CA ALA A 421 -8.89 -13.25 6.48
C ALA A 421 -10.24 -13.22 7.20
N VAL A 422 -10.98 -12.13 7.01
CA VAL A 422 -12.24 -11.83 7.71
C VAL A 422 -13.36 -11.68 6.70
N GLY A 423 -14.47 -12.35 6.92
CA GLY A 423 -15.67 -12.25 6.07
C GLY A 423 -16.28 -10.85 6.12
N THR A 424 -16.47 -10.20 4.97
CA THR A 424 -16.94 -8.81 4.89
C THR A 424 -18.37 -8.60 5.38
N ASN A 425 -19.20 -9.64 5.39
CA ASN A 425 -20.62 -9.52 5.75
C ASN A 425 -20.85 -9.48 7.28
N ARG A 426 -20.10 -10.27 8.06
CA ARG A 426 -20.34 -10.48 9.50
C ARG A 426 -19.09 -10.34 10.38
N GLY A 427 -17.92 -10.05 9.81
CA GLY A 427 -16.67 -9.95 10.57
C GLY A 427 -16.07 -11.31 11.00
N THR A 428 -16.64 -12.43 10.58
CA THR A 428 -16.16 -13.76 11.00
C THR A 428 -14.76 -14.04 10.45
N ILE A 429 -13.82 -14.39 11.32
CA ILE A 429 -12.49 -14.84 10.91
C ILE A 429 -12.62 -16.21 10.22
N VAL A 430 -12.28 -16.27 8.94
CA VAL A 430 -12.38 -17.51 8.13
C VAL A 430 -11.04 -18.23 8.00
N TRP A 431 -9.94 -17.49 8.16
CA TRP A 431 -8.58 -18.02 8.14
C TRP A 431 -7.64 -17.11 8.94
N SER A 432 -6.61 -17.70 9.50
CA SER A 432 -5.51 -16.95 10.11
C SER A 432 -4.20 -17.73 10.04
N TYR A 433 -3.10 -16.98 9.94
CA TYR A 433 -1.75 -17.50 10.08
C TYR A 433 -1.01 -16.74 11.16
N LYS A 434 -0.59 -17.46 12.20
CA LYS A 434 0.23 -16.93 13.30
C LYS A 434 1.69 -17.28 13.07
N ASP A 435 2.57 -16.26 13.03
CA ASP A 435 4.01 -16.52 13.01
C ASP A 435 4.45 -17.16 14.34
N LYS A 436 5.30 -18.18 14.25
CA LYS A 436 5.80 -18.91 15.42
C LYS A 436 6.76 -18.10 16.29
N HIS A 437 7.42 -17.08 15.70
CA HIS A 437 8.33 -16.18 16.40
C HIS A 437 7.55 -15.14 17.20
N ARG A 438 7.62 -15.20 18.52
CA ARG A 438 6.86 -14.31 19.42
C ARG A 438 7.12 -12.81 19.22
N GLY A 439 8.32 -12.42 18.82
CA GLY A 439 8.70 -11.02 18.57
C GLY A 439 8.35 -10.53 17.17
N SER A 440 8.02 -11.42 16.25
CA SER A 440 7.72 -11.09 14.86
C SER A 440 6.36 -10.42 14.74
N ARG A 441 6.33 -9.26 14.07
CA ARG A 441 5.09 -8.55 13.77
C ARG A 441 5.00 -8.32 12.28
N PHE A 442 3.79 -8.33 11.78
CA PHE A 442 3.50 -7.87 10.44
C PHE A 442 3.27 -6.36 10.48
N TRP A 443 3.95 -5.60 9.63
CA TRP A 443 3.83 -4.14 9.51
C TRP A 443 3.37 -3.69 8.14
N GLY A 444 3.67 -4.48 7.11
CA GLY A 444 3.22 -4.22 5.75
C GLY A 444 1.84 -4.77 5.51
N ALA A 445 1.03 -4.07 4.72
CA ALA A 445 -0.29 -4.55 4.34
C ALA A 445 -0.22 -5.88 3.56
N PRO A 446 -1.14 -6.82 3.77
CA PRO A 446 -1.27 -7.99 2.91
C PRO A 446 -1.63 -7.60 1.47
N THR A 447 -1.07 -8.28 0.48
CA THR A 447 -1.48 -8.19 -0.92
C THR A 447 -2.18 -9.47 -1.31
N VAL A 448 -3.38 -9.36 -1.88
CA VAL A 448 -4.18 -10.50 -2.32
C VAL A 448 -4.38 -10.41 -3.83
N SER A 449 -3.72 -11.28 -4.58
CA SER A 449 -3.72 -11.19 -6.04
C SER A 449 -3.40 -12.53 -6.69
N GLY A 450 -4.26 -12.94 -7.62
CA GLY A 450 -4.06 -14.14 -8.43
C GLY A 450 -4.01 -15.43 -7.61
N GLY A 451 -4.91 -15.58 -6.67
CA GLY A 451 -5.04 -16.75 -5.81
C GLY A 451 -3.96 -16.85 -4.73
N ARG A 452 -3.29 -15.75 -4.41
CA ARG A 452 -2.20 -15.73 -3.40
C ARG A 452 -2.30 -14.52 -2.48
N VAL A 453 -1.83 -14.72 -1.24
CA VAL A 453 -1.64 -13.66 -0.24
C VAL A 453 -0.14 -13.51 0.01
N TYR A 454 0.37 -12.28 -0.12
CA TYR A 454 1.76 -11.94 0.16
C TYR A 454 1.83 -10.97 1.31
N VAL A 455 2.72 -11.20 2.28
CA VAL A 455 2.91 -10.31 3.43
C VAL A 455 4.31 -10.43 4.00
N GLY A 456 4.91 -9.30 4.37
CA GLY A 456 6.22 -9.21 5.02
C GLY A 456 6.13 -9.03 6.53
N ASN A 457 7.17 -9.44 7.27
CA ASN A 457 7.22 -9.27 8.72
C ASN A 457 8.54 -8.64 9.22
N GLN A 458 8.60 -8.37 10.52
CA GLN A 458 9.77 -7.80 11.21
C GLN A 458 11.00 -8.71 11.20
N ASP A 459 10.86 -10.02 11.06
CA ASP A 459 11.97 -10.95 10.99
C ASP A 459 12.58 -11.05 9.60
N GLY A 460 12.14 -10.19 8.66
CA GLY A 460 12.61 -10.19 7.29
C GLY A 460 12.10 -11.37 6.47
N ARG A 461 10.91 -11.89 6.79
CA ARG A 461 10.28 -12.96 6.04
C ARG A 461 9.14 -12.44 5.19
N LEU A 462 9.24 -12.65 3.88
CA LEU A 462 8.13 -12.50 2.95
C LEU A 462 7.44 -13.86 2.79
N TYR A 463 6.20 -13.92 3.19
CA TYR A 463 5.36 -15.12 3.05
C TYR A 463 4.49 -15.04 1.81
N ALA A 464 4.29 -16.19 1.16
CA ALA A 464 3.21 -16.40 0.21
C ALA A 464 2.31 -17.55 0.70
N PHE A 465 1.02 -17.27 0.71
CA PHE A 465 -0.02 -18.27 0.96
C PHE A 465 -0.87 -18.45 -0.29
N GLY A 466 -1.40 -19.64 -0.49
CA GLY A 466 -2.28 -19.99 -1.59
C GLY A 466 -3.02 -21.30 -1.34
N ILE A 467 -3.87 -21.68 -2.29
CA ILE A 467 -4.72 -22.86 -2.23
C ILE A 467 -4.01 -23.98 -2.98
#